data_a54c867b499929606eec7399ee9d3130
#
_entry.id   a54c867b499929606eec7399ee9d3130
#
_cell.length_a   1.000
_cell.length_b   1.000
_cell.length_c   1.000
_cell.angle_alpha   90.00
_cell.angle_beta   90.00
_cell.angle_gamma   90.00
#
_symmetry.space_group_name_H-M   'P 1'
#
loop_
_entity.id
_entity.type
_entity.pdbx_description
1 polymer ?
#
loop_
_entity_poly.entity_id
_entity_poly.type
_entity_poly.pdbx_seq_one_letter_code
_entity_poly.pdbx_strand_id
1 'polypeptide(L)'
;MQQSRRALALVVLSWFVASLALTGGAASAESTGTPAEARTVRVGTEGTYPPFTFHDPGTDELTGFDIEVIRAVADEAGWDLEFVEAPFDSIFPALDAGRVDVIANQITINPEREARYLFSTPYTYSRGVIVTAAGNDDVRTLDDIDGLVAAESETSNWAQVARDAGAEIRAVDQFAQAAELLVQGRVDVVVNDNIAVLDYLASTGSDEIEIVGDAGEDVGQQALTFRQDSPELQQEADDALARLADDGTLADISEDYFGADVTVEDAAEVTDVRGSDTRSTAEVVRGAAWPMLKGLLVYTLPLTVASFAIGLVLALVTALARMSSNRLVQLPARVYISAIRGTPLLVQLFIVFYGLGQIGLTIPPVPAAIIALSLNVGGYAAEIIRGSILSVPRGQYEAATTIGMRYPQLMRRIVLPQAARIAVPPLSNTLLSLIKDTSLASVILVPELLRRAINAASPSADFMPLYLFAALYYWIVCFIVAQAQEPLERRLGRYAA
;
A
#
# COMPACT_ATOMS: atom_id res chain seq x y z
N MET A 1 18.82 26.88 40.29
CA MET A 1 18.64 26.72 38.83
C MET A 1 18.44 25.25 38.39
N GLN A 2 18.55 24.26 39.25
CA GLN A 2 18.35 22.82 38.89
C GLN A 2 16.90 22.33 39.07
N GLN A 3 16.10 22.98 39.92
CA GLN A 3 14.71 22.54 40.20
C GLN A 3 13.70 22.93 39.10
N SER A 4 13.86 24.03 38.41
CA SER A 4 12.93 24.47 37.33
C SER A 4 13.09 23.64 36.02
N ARG A 5 14.23 22.95 35.84
CA ARG A 5 14.48 22.09 34.69
C ARG A 5 13.86 20.69 34.81
N ARG A 6 13.64 20.23 36.07
CA ARG A 6 12.96 18.95 36.34
C ARG A 6 11.43 19.04 36.18
N ALA A 7 10.86 20.22 36.47
CA ALA A 7 9.43 20.45 36.28
C ALA A 7 9.01 20.48 34.83
N LEU A 8 9.83 21.01 33.91
CA LEU A 8 9.49 21.07 32.49
C LEU A 8 9.56 19.69 31.81
N ALA A 9 10.51 18.84 32.21
CA ALA A 9 10.65 17.48 31.69
C ALA A 9 9.50 16.55 32.15
N LEU A 10 9.01 16.75 33.35
CA LEU A 10 7.87 15.99 33.90
C LEU A 10 6.53 16.42 33.28
N VAL A 11 6.36 17.70 32.95
CA VAL A 11 5.16 18.22 32.28
C VAL A 11 5.04 17.70 30.83
N VAL A 12 6.16 17.60 30.10
CA VAL A 12 6.15 17.06 28.73
C VAL A 12 5.88 15.55 28.73
N LEU A 13 6.40 14.81 29.71
CA LEU A 13 6.16 13.37 29.82
C LEU A 13 4.73 13.05 30.28
N SER A 14 4.15 13.88 31.15
CA SER A 14 2.77 13.71 31.63
C SER A 14 1.72 14.06 30.57
N TRP A 15 2.02 14.96 29.61
CA TRP A 15 1.12 15.24 28.48
C TRP A 15 1.09 14.10 27.47
N PHE A 16 2.18 13.38 27.31
CA PHE A 16 2.25 12.24 26.40
C PHE A 16 1.50 11.01 26.94
N VAL A 17 1.47 10.84 28.28
CA VAL A 17 0.74 9.74 28.94
C VAL A 17 -0.74 10.07 29.11
N ALA A 18 -1.12 11.36 29.29
CA ALA A 18 -2.51 11.78 29.45
C ALA A 18 -3.32 11.72 28.13
N SER A 19 -2.68 11.81 26.97
CA SER A 19 -3.35 11.69 25.67
C SER A 19 -3.72 10.24 25.30
N LEU A 20 -3.15 9.23 25.97
CA LEU A 20 -3.47 7.80 25.78
C LEU A 20 -4.57 7.29 26.74
N ALA A 21 -5.03 8.07 27.69
CA ALA A 21 -5.93 7.59 28.76
C ALA A 21 -7.41 8.04 28.59
N LEU A 22 -7.79 8.62 27.45
CA LEU A 22 -9.13 9.22 27.27
C LEU A 22 -10.06 8.45 26.32
N THR A 23 -9.80 7.15 26.06
CA THR A 23 -10.76 6.27 25.37
C THR A 23 -10.94 4.95 26.13
N GLY A 24 -11.50 5.02 27.31
CA GLY A 24 -11.84 3.84 28.09
C GLY A 24 -13.00 4.12 29.02
N GLY A 25 -14.20 4.31 28.47
CA GLY A 25 -15.46 4.39 29.20
C GLY A 25 -16.30 3.16 28.85
N ALA A 26 -16.17 2.07 29.60
CA ALA A 26 -17.09 0.94 29.49
C ALA A 26 -18.45 1.35 30.08
N ALA A 27 -19.44 1.52 29.25
CA ALA A 27 -20.83 1.58 29.64
C ALA A 27 -21.42 0.17 29.48
N SER A 28 -21.71 -0.48 30.60
CA SER A 28 -22.55 -1.68 30.63
C SER A 28 -23.98 -1.28 30.28
N ALA A 29 -24.48 -1.65 29.13
CA ALA A 29 -25.88 -1.57 28.77
C ALA A 29 -26.49 -2.97 28.76
N GLU A 30 -27.61 -3.11 29.48
CA GLU A 30 -28.44 -4.30 29.52
C GLU A 30 -29.00 -4.65 28.15
N SER A 31 -28.97 -5.95 27.84
CA SER A 31 -29.46 -6.53 26.60
C SER A 31 -30.99 -6.44 26.51
N THR A 32 -31.47 -5.54 25.69
CA THR A 32 -32.78 -5.68 25.04
C THR A 32 -32.54 -6.16 23.62
N GLY A 33 -33.17 -7.27 23.23
CA GLY A 33 -32.95 -7.95 21.96
C GLY A 33 -33.06 -7.02 20.74
N THR A 34 -31.89 -6.66 20.22
CA THR A 34 -31.70 -6.06 18.90
C THR A 34 -31.58 -7.19 17.88
N PRO A 35 -31.97 -7.00 16.62
CA PRO A 35 -31.62 -7.93 15.55
C PRO A 35 -30.11 -8.18 15.62
N ALA A 36 -29.66 -9.40 15.41
CA ALA A 36 -28.23 -9.73 15.42
C ALA A 36 -27.52 -8.72 14.52
N GLU A 37 -26.62 -7.93 15.11
CA GLU A 37 -25.75 -7.04 14.33
C GLU A 37 -24.97 -7.94 13.36
N ALA A 38 -25.05 -7.62 12.06
CA ALA A 38 -24.31 -8.36 11.04
C ALA A 38 -22.84 -8.41 11.44
N ARG A 39 -22.23 -9.58 11.37
CA ARG A 39 -20.81 -9.75 11.70
C ARG A 39 -19.97 -9.05 10.65
N THR A 40 -19.17 -8.07 11.03
CA THR A 40 -18.20 -7.46 10.11
C THR A 40 -17.06 -8.43 9.81
N VAL A 41 -16.84 -8.73 8.52
CA VAL A 41 -15.79 -9.61 8.01
C VAL A 41 -14.86 -8.82 7.11
N ARG A 42 -13.57 -8.79 7.45
CA ARG A 42 -12.56 -8.09 6.66
C ARG A 42 -12.01 -9.03 5.60
N VAL A 43 -12.19 -8.64 4.34
CA VAL A 43 -11.78 -9.42 3.16
C VAL A 43 -10.48 -8.89 2.61
N GLY A 44 -9.43 -9.72 2.58
CA GLY A 44 -8.17 -9.43 1.92
C GLY A 44 -8.24 -9.73 0.42
N THR A 45 -7.83 -8.79 -0.41
CA THR A 45 -7.79 -8.93 -1.87
C THR A 45 -6.76 -7.99 -2.48
N GLU A 46 -6.34 -8.21 -3.73
CA GLU A 46 -5.36 -7.32 -4.40
C GLU A 46 -6.01 -6.05 -4.99
N GLY A 47 -7.18 -6.18 -5.59
CA GLY A 47 -7.80 -5.12 -6.39
C GLY A 47 -7.03 -4.76 -7.67
N THR A 48 -6.13 -5.65 -8.13
CA THR A 48 -5.26 -5.44 -9.30
C THR A 48 -5.01 -6.71 -10.11
N TYR A 49 -5.86 -7.72 -9.94
CA TYR A 49 -5.81 -9.02 -10.62
C TYR A 49 -7.11 -9.30 -11.37
N PRO A 50 -7.34 -8.65 -12.52
CA PRO A 50 -8.50 -8.94 -13.36
C PRO A 50 -8.39 -10.36 -13.96
N PRO A 51 -9.52 -11.03 -14.19
CA PRO A 51 -10.91 -10.60 -14.01
C PRO A 51 -11.46 -10.90 -12.60
N PHE A 52 -10.66 -11.35 -11.68
CA PHE A 52 -11.05 -11.86 -10.36
C PHE A 52 -11.25 -10.75 -9.33
N THR A 53 -10.31 -9.82 -9.24
CA THR A 53 -10.36 -8.70 -8.30
C THR A 53 -9.64 -7.49 -8.90
N PHE A 54 -10.39 -6.44 -9.22
CA PHE A 54 -9.85 -5.24 -9.84
C PHE A 54 -10.77 -4.03 -9.60
N HIS A 55 -10.29 -2.83 -9.94
CA HIS A 55 -11.13 -1.64 -9.92
C HIS A 55 -11.65 -1.32 -11.32
N ASP A 56 -12.96 -1.06 -11.44
CA ASP A 56 -13.50 -0.52 -12.68
C ASP A 56 -12.86 0.85 -12.96
N PRO A 57 -12.17 1.01 -14.09
CA PRO A 57 -11.43 2.25 -14.40
C PRO A 57 -12.29 3.50 -14.49
N GLY A 58 -13.61 3.36 -14.67
CA GLY A 58 -14.54 4.49 -14.78
C GLY A 58 -15.15 4.93 -13.46
N THR A 59 -15.49 3.96 -12.60
CA THR A 59 -16.16 4.23 -11.31
C THR A 59 -15.19 4.19 -10.13
N ASP A 60 -14.04 3.50 -10.28
CA ASP A 60 -13.07 3.21 -9.22
C ASP A 60 -13.66 2.29 -8.12
N GLU A 61 -14.72 1.56 -8.44
CA GLU A 61 -15.31 0.57 -7.55
C GLU A 61 -14.56 -0.75 -7.66
N LEU A 62 -14.33 -1.40 -6.52
CA LEU A 62 -13.73 -2.73 -6.46
C LEU A 62 -14.76 -3.74 -6.96
N THR A 63 -14.40 -4.54 -7.95
CA THR A 63 -15.23 -5.53 -8.63
C THR A 63 -14.38 -6.72 -9.08
N GLY A 64 -14.98 -7.67 -9.73
CA GLY A 64 -14.37 -8.90 -10.24
C GLY A 64 -15.06 -10.13 -9.71
N PHE A 65 -14.78 -11.27 -10.33
CA PHE A 65 -15.43 -12.53 -10.02
C PHE A 65 -15.35 -12.89 -8.52
N ASP A 66 -14.16 -12.84 -7.93
CA ASP A 66 -13.97 -13.15 -6.49
C ASP A 66 -14.73 -12.17 -5.59
N ILE A 67 -14.81 -10.91 -6.01
CA ILE A 67 -15.49 -9.87 -5.25
C ILE A 67 -17.01 -10.11 -5.26
N GLU A 68 -17.57 -10.49 -6.39
CA GLU A 68 -19.00 -10.81 -6.48
C GLU A 68 -19.32 -12.12 -5.76
N VAL A 69 -18.46 -13.14 -5.86
CA VAL A 69 -18.60 -14.39 -5.10
C VAL A 69 -18.61 -14.12 -3.59
N ILE A 70 -17.63 -13.38 -3.06
CA ILE A 70 -17.59 -13.09 -1.61
C ILE A 70 -18.75 -12.20 -1.15
N ARG A 71 -19.26 -11.30 -2.02
CA ARG A 71 -20.48 -10.52 -1.74
C ARG A 71 -21.71 -11.45 -1.64
N ALA A 72 -21.86 -12.36 -2.59
CA ALA A 72 -22.96 -13.36 -2.55
C ALA A 72 -22.85 -14.24 -1.31
N VAL A 73 -21.66 -14.71 -0.95
CA VAL A 73 -21.40 -15.46 0.29
C VAL A 73 -21.79 -14.64 1.52
N ALA A 74 -21.46 -13.37 1.54
CA ALA A 74 -21.77 -12.47 2.66
C ALA A 74 -23.27 -12.23 2.82
N ASP A 75 -23.99 -12.06 1.71
CA ASP A 75 -25.44 -11.90 1.72
C ASP A 75 -26.13 -13.14 2.27
N GLU A 76 -25.67 -14.36 1.89
CA GLU A 76 -26.16 -15.63 2.39
C GLU A 76 -25.80 -15.92 3.85
N ALA A 77 -24.59 -15.52 4.28
CA ALA A 77 -24.09 -15.74 5.63
C ALA A 77 -24.49 -14.62 6.61
N GLY A 78 -25.01 -13.49 6.12
CA GLY A 78 -25.37 -12.32 6.92
C GLY A 78 -24.14 -11.54 7.41
N TRP A 79 -23.09 -11.47 6.62
CA TRP A 79 -21.86 -10.70 6.91
C TRP A 79 -21.98 -9.28 6.39
N ASP A 80 -21.27 -8.35 7.07
CA ASP A 80 -20.98 -7.00 6.59
C ASP A 80 -19.51 -6.94 6.18
N LEU A 81 -19.24 -6.65 4.89
CA LEU A 81 -17.88 -6.75 4.34
C LEU A 81 -17.09 -5.44 4.44
N GLU A 82 -15.85 -5.55 4.89
CA GLU A 82 -14.83 -4.50 4.81
C GLU A 82 -13.67 -5.00 3.96
N PHE A 83 -13.49 -4.46 2.75
CA PHE A 83 -12.38 -4.85 1.88
C PHE A 83 -11.07 -4.17 2.28
N VAL A 84 -10.01 -4.98 2.34
CA VAL A 84 -8.63 -4.57 2.63
C VAL A 84 -7.77 -5.00 1.46
N GLU A 85 -7.45 -4.05 0.61
CA GLU A 85 -6.61 -4.30 -0.57
C GLU A 85 -5.13 -4.37 -0.19
N ALA A 86 -4.41 -5.38 -0.70
CA ALA A 86 -2.98 -5.57 -0.48
C ALA A 86 -2.31 -6.22 -1.70
N PRO A 87 -1.03 -5.94 -2.02
CA PRO A 87 -0.27 -6.76 -2.96
C PRO A 87 -0.29 -8.24 -2.53
N PHE A 88 -0.25 -9.16 -3.49
CA PHE A 88 -0.35 -10.60 -3.23
C PHE A 88 0.62 -11.06 -2.13
N ASP A 89 1.89 -10.68 -2.20
CA ASP A 89 2.92 -11.04 -1.23
C ASP A 89 2.63 -10.54 0.21
N SER A 90 1.70 -9.61 0.37
CA SER A 90 1.33 -9.02 1.66
C SER A 90 0.00 -9.54 2.24
N ILE A 91 -0.78 -10.27 1.44
CA ILE A 91 -2.14 -10.69 1.80
C ILE A 91 -2.12 -11.77 2.89
N PHE A 92 -1.26 -12.80 2.76
CA PHE A 92 -1.09 -13.82 3.78
C PHE A 92 -0.51 -13.26 5.10
N PRO A 93 0.55 -12.43 5.10
CA PRO A 93 0.96 -11.69 6.29
C PRO A 93 -0.15 -10.85 6.94
N ALA A 94 -1.08 -10.28 6.15
CA ALA A 94 -2.23 -9.55 6.67
C ALA A 94 -3.24 -10.48 7.37
N LEU A 95 -3.47 -11.67 6.80
CA LEU A 95 -4.31 -12.72 7.41
C LEU A 95 -3.69 -13.24 8.71
N ASP A 96 -2.40 -13.58 8.71
CA ASP A 96 -1.66 -14.04 9.89
C ASP A 96 -1.67 -12.99 11.03
N ALA A 97 -1.59 -11.71 10.69
CA ALA A 97 -1.64 -10.61 11.64
C ALA A 97 -3.07 -10.25 12.11
N GLY A 98 -4.09 -10.96 11.63
CA GLY A 98 -5.49 -10.67 11.96
C GLY A 98 -5.97 -9.30 11.44
N ARG A 99 -5.37 -8.80 10.37
CA ARG A 99 -5.82 -7.56 9.68
C ARG A 99 -7.00 -7.82 8.76
N VAL A 100 -7.04 -9.02 8.19
CA VAL A 100 -8.14 -9.57 7.43
C VAL A 100 -8.60 -10.87 8.06
N ASP A 101 -9.82 -11.27 7.81
CA ASP A 101 -10.44 -12.47 8.38
C ASP A 101 -10.54 -13.58 7.34
N VAL A 102 -10.66 -13.21 6.07
CA VAL A 102 -10.72 -14.10 4.90
C VAL A 102 -9.95 -13.47 3.73
N ILE A 103 -9.36 -14.31 2.87
CA ILE A 103 -8.81 -13.88 1.58
C ILE A 103 -9.74 -14.35 0.47
N ALA A 104 -10.12 -13.45 -0.44
CA ALA A 104 -10.80 -13.69 -1.71
C ALA A 104 -9.91 -13.13 -2.84
N ASN A 105 -9.10 -13.99 -3.48
CA ASN A 105 -8.07 -13.59 -4.43
C ASN A 105 -7.50 -14.76 -5.23
N GLN A 106 -8.34 -15.64 -5.73
CA GLN A 106 -7.93 -16.83 -6.51
C GLN A 106 -6.83 -17.66 -5.83
N ILE A 107 -6.99 -17.93 -4.54
CA ILE A 107 -5.97 -18.66 -3.79
C ILE A 107 -6.09 -20.16 -4.12
N THR A 108 -5.13 -20.67 -4.86
CA THR A 108 -5.02 -22.10 -5.17
C THR A 108 -4.74 -22.91 -3.92
N ILE A 109 -5.51 -23.96 -3.69
CA ILE A 109 -5.30 -24.95 -2.64
C ILE A 109 -4.04 -25.76 -3.01
N ASN A 110 -3.10 -25.83 -2.08
CA ASN A 110 -1.92 -26.71 -2.21
C ASN A 110 -1.47 -27.19 -0.82
N PRO A 111 -0.65 -28.27 -0.74
CA PRO A 111 -0.25 -28.87 0.55
C PRO A 111 0.49 -27.94 1.50
N GLU A 112 1.26 -26.98 0.99
CA GLU A 112 1.97 -26.01 1.81
C GLU A 112 1.02 -25.06 2.51
N ARG A 113 0.02 -24.56 1.77
CA ARG A 113 -0.99 -23.64 2.28
C ARG A 113 -2.00 -24.34 3.20
N GLU A 114 -2.42 -25.58 2.86
CA GLU A 114 -3.30 -26.39 3.73
C GLU A 114 -2.69 -26.67 5.11
N ALA A 115 -1.37 -26.78 5.19
CA ALA A 115 -0.67 -26.95 6.49
C ALA A 115 -0.79 -25.72 7.40
N ARG A 116 -1.14 -24.53 6.87
CA ARG A 116 -1.15 -23.25 7.58
C ARG A 116 -2.50 -22.57 7.66
N TYR A 117 -3.40 -22.86 6.73
CA TYR A 117 -4.68 -22.16 6.55
C TYR A 117 -5.82 -23.14 6.40
N LEU A 118 -7.04 -22.66 6.63
CA LEU A 118 -8.28 -23.34 6.26
C LEU A 118 -8.75 -22.80 4.92
N PHE A 119 -9.38 -23.66 4.13
CA PHE A 119 -9.95 -23.33 2.84
C PHE A 119 -11.45 -23.61 2.84
N SER A 120 -12.22 -22.80 2.14
CA SER A 120 -13.61 -23.15 1.80
C SER A 120 -13.65 -24.28 0.78
N THR A 121 -14.85 -24.77 0.50
CA THR A 121 -15.12 -25.50 -0.74
C THR A 121 -14.62 -24.68 -1.94
N PRO A 122 -13.95 -25.28 -2.95
CA PRO A 122 -13.53 -24.58 -4.14
C PRO A 122 -14.71 -23.93 -4.87
N TYR A 123 -14.53 -22.73 -5.37
CA TYR A 123 -15.52 -22.01 -6.16
C TYR A 123 -15.04 -21.67 -7.58
N THR A 124 -13.76 -21.96 -7.89
CA THR A 124 -13.17 -21.80 -9.22
C THR A 124 -12.23 -22.96 -9.50
N TYR A 125 -12.21 -23.37 -10.77
CA TYR A 125 -11.30 -24.37 -11.29
C TYR A 125 -10.57 -23.79 -12.49
N SER A 126 -9.23 -23.89 -12.48
CA SER A 126 -8.37 -23.39 -13.53
C SER A 126 -7.18 -24.31 -13.77
N ARG A 127 -6.35 -24.01 -14.75
CA ARG A 127 -5.06 -24.68 -14.94
C ARG A 127 -3.92 -23.68 -15.08
N GLY A 128 -2.72 -24.11 -14.72
CA GLY A 128 -1.52 -23.34 -14.99
C GLY A 128 -1.17 -23.40 -16.47
N VAL A 129 -0.77 -22.27 -17.02
CA VAL A 129 -0.28 -22.17 -18.40
C VAL A 129 1.06 -21.47 -18.46
N ILE A 130 1.84 -21.82 -19.47
CA ILE A 130 3.13 -21.21 -19.79
C ILE A 130 2.90 -20.17 -20.89
N VAL A 131 3.34 -18.94 -20.63
CA VAL A 131 3.17 -17.79 -21.54
C VAL A 131 4.54 -17.29 -21.97
N THR A 132 4.73 -17.08 -23.26
CA THR A 132 5.93 -16.50 -23.85
C THR A 132 5.59 -15.37 -24.80
N ALA A 133 6.61 -14.64 -25.27
CA ALA A 133 6.43 -13.75 -26.40
C ALA A 133 5.97 -14.53 -27.64
N ALA A 134 5.08 -13.94 -28.42
CA ALA A 134 4.50 -14.57 -29.59
C ALA A 134 5.58 -15.01 -30.60
N GLY A 135 5.42 -16.23 -31.15
CA GLY A 135 6.37 -16.83 -32.09
C GLY A 135 7.59 -17.46 -31.42
N ASN A 136 7.55 -17.69 -30.10
CA ASN A 136 8.58 -18.49 -29.43
C ASN A 136 8.32 -19.98 -29.66
N ASP A 137 9.22 -20.64 -30.40
CA ASP A 137 9.16 -22.06 -30.68
C ASP A 137 10.01 -22.92 -29.72
N ASP A 138 10.80 -22.30 -28.85
CA ASP A 138 11.77 -22.97 -27.99
C ASP A 138 11.16 -23.47 -26.67
N VAL A 139 10.03 -22.92 -26.22
CA VAL A 139 9.34 -23.26 -24.95
C VAL A 139 7.97 -23.89 -25.24
N ARG A 140 7.70 -25.07 -24.70
CA ARG A 140 6.42 -25.78 -24.81
C ARG A 140 6.00 -26.44 -23.49
N THR A 141 6.95 -26.76 -22.62
CA THR A 141 6.74 -27.48 -21.37
C THR A 141 7.52 -26.83 -20.23
N LEU A 142 7.25 -27.23 -18.99
CA LEU A 142 8.01 -26.76 -17.83
C LEU A 142 9.49 -27.15 -17.89
N ASP A 143 9.84 -28.25 -18.56
CA ASP A 143 11.24 -28.67 -18.71
C ASP A 143 12.04 -27.71 -19.61
N ASP A 144 11.36 -26.94 -20.46
CA ASP A 144 12.02 -26.01 -21.38
C ASP A 144 12.36 -24.67 -20.73
N ILE A 145 11.85 -24.40 -19.51
CA ILE A 145 12.09 -23.11 -18.83
C ILE A 145 13.31 -23.13 -17.89
N ASP A 146 14.04 -24.22 -17.79
CA ASP A 146 15.27 -24.33 -16.99
C ASP A 146 16.29 -23.27 -17.40
N GLY A 147 16.72 -22.45 -16.45
CA GLY A 147 17.67 -21.37 -16.67
C GLY A 147 17.10 -20.12 -17.34
N LEU A 148 15.81 -20.09 -17.68
CA LEU A 148 15.12 -18.89 -18.18
C LEU A 148 14.70 -17.96 -17.03
N VAL A 149 14.37 -16.71 -17.36
CA VAL A 149 13.88 -15.72 -16.40
C VAL A 149 12.35 -15.66 -16.45
N ALA A 150 11.69 -16.03 -15.34
CA ALA A 150 10.26 -15.95 -15.18
C ALA A 150 9.85 -14.72 -14.36
N ALA A 151 8.82 -13.98 -14.79
CA ALA A 151 8.25 -12.88 -14.01
C ALA A 151 7.05 -13.37 -13.20
N GLU A 152 7.14 -13.31 -11.86
CA GLU A 152 6.13 -13.86 -10.95
C GLU A 152 5.99 -13.01 -9.68
N SER A 153 4.82 -13.06 -9.02
CA SER A 153 4.71 -12.62 -7.65
C SER A 153 5.47 -13.58 -6.74
N GLU A 154 6.37 -13.07 -5.89
CA GLU A 154 7.40 -13.84 -5.18
C GLU A 154 6.85 -15.04 -4.38
N THR A 155 5.65 -14.89 -3.79
CA THR A 155 5.01 -15.90 -2.93
C THR A 155 3.87 -16.66 -3.63
N SER A 156 3.69 -16.47 -4.94
CA SER A 156 2.68 -17.21 -5.71
C SER A 156 3.05 -18.68 -5.85
N ASN A 157 2.03 -19.55 -6.02
CA ASN A 157 2.24 -20.93 -6.39
C ASN A 157 2.93 -21.05 -7.77
N TRP A 158 2.66 -20.11 -8.67
CA TRP A 158 3.28 -20.07 -10.00
C TRP A 158 4.77 -19.76 -9.94
N ALA A 159 5.20 -18.85 -9.03
CA ALA A 159 6.62 -18.65 -8.75
C ALA A 159 7.30 -19.95 -8.25
N GLN A 160 6.59 -20.74 -7.44
CA GLN A 160 7.12 -22.03 -6.97
C GLN A 160 7.22 -23.04 -8.12
N VAL A 161 6.17 -23.14 -8.94
CA VAL A 161 6.19 -24.02 -10.14
C VAL A 161 7.37 -23.65 -11.07
N ALA A 162 7.55 -22.38 -11.36
CA ALA A 162 8.64 -21.91 -12.22
C ALA A 162 10.02 -22.17 -11.58
N ARG A 163 10.20 -22.00 -10.26
CA ARG A 163 11.45 -22.33 -9.54
C ARG A 163 11.75 -23.82 -9.59
N ASP A 164 10.75 -24.65 -9.36
CA ASP A 164 10.91 -26.12 -9.38
C ASP A 164 11.28 -26.62 -10.77
N ALA A 165 10.86 -25.90 -11.80
CA ALA A 165 11.27 -26.12 -13.19
C ALA A 165 12.62 -25.48 -13.56
N GLY A 166 13.33 -24.85 -12.62
CA GLY A 166 14.67 -24.30 -12.80
C GLY A 166 14.76 -22.86 -13.29
N ALA A 167 13.63 -22.13 -13.37
CA ALA A 167 13.63 -20.73 -13.80
C ALA A 167 14.16 -19.78 -12.71
N GLU A 168 14.81 -18.69 -13.13
CA GLU A 168 15.17 -17.56 -12.26
C GLU A 168 13.98 -16.63 -12.12
N ILE A 169 13.51 -16.38 -10.89
CA ILE A 169 12.35 -15.53 -10.65
C ILE A 169 12.74 -14.05 -10.61
N ARG A 170 12.06 -13.26 -11.44
CA ARG A 170 12.03 -11.80 -11.36
C ARG A 170 10.72 -11.36 -10.73
N ALA A 171 10.79 -10.92 -9.49
CA ALA A 171 9.62 -10.54 -8.73
C ALA A 171 8.88 -9.34 -9.34
N VAL A 172 7.56 -9.45 -9.43
CA VAL A 172 6.61 -8.41 -9.83
C VAL A 172 5.44 -8.39 -8.86
N ASP A 173 4.70 -7.27 -8.81
CA ASP A 173 3.57 -7.14 -7.89
C ASP A 173 2.26 -7.73 -8.46
N GLN A 174 2.14 -7.87 -9.80
CA GLN A 174 0.90 -8.29 -10.46
C GLN A 174 1.15 -8.87 -11.86
N PHE A 175 0.22 -9.72 -12.33
CA PHE A 175 0.32 -10.41 -13.63
C PHE A 175 0.45 -9.45 -14.82
N ALA A 176 -0.33 -8.36 -14.87
CA ALA A 176 -0.26 -7.40 -15.97
C ALA A 176 1.14 -6.77 -16.13
N GLN A 177 1.90 -6.61 -15.03
CA GLN A 177 3.30 -6.17 -15.09
C GLN A 177 4.23 -7.28 -15.60
N ALA A 178 3.96 -8.54 -15.24
CA ALA A 178 4.70 -9.68 -15.77
C ALA A 178 4.56 -9.77 -17.31
N ALA A 179 3.33 -9.67 -17.80
CA ALA A 179 3.02 -9.67 -19.23
C ALA A 179 3.72 -8.50 -19.96
N GLU A 180 3.72 -7.30 -19.40
CA GLU A 180 4.44 -6.15 -19.97
C GLU A 180 5.96 -6.36 -20.04
N LEU A 181 6.56 -6.98 -19.02
CA LEU A 181 7.98 -7.33 -19.05
C LEU A 181 8.30 -8.38 -20.12
N LEU A 182 7.38 -9.32 -20.35
CA LEU A 182 7.47 -10.33 -21.40
C LEU A 182 7.43 -9.70 -22.79
N VAL A 183 6.45 -8.82 -23.05
CA VAL A 183 6.34 -8.01 -24.29
C VAL A 183 7.61 -7.20 -24.54
N GLN A 184 8.21 -6.62 -23.50
CA GLN A 184 9.44 -5.85 -23.57
C GLN A 184 10.71 -6.71 -23.75
N GLY A 185 10.62 -8.04 -23.72
CA GLY A 185 11.75 -8.96 -23.78
C GLY A 185 12.70 -8.86 -22.59
N ARG A 186 12.19 -8.45 -21.42
CA ARG A 186 12.96 -8.35 -20.18
C ARG A 186 12.92 -9.61 -19.34
N VAL A 187 11.98 -10.48 -19.63
CA VAL A 187 11.82 -11.83 -19.10
C VAL A 187 11.48 -12.76 -20.25
N ASP A 188 11.68 -14.05 -20.04
CA ASP A 188 11.56 -15.05 -21.10
C ASP A 188 10.21 -15.78 -21.04
N VAL A 189 9.63 -15.88 -19.83
CA VAL A 189 8.42 -16.68 -19.57
C VAL A 189 7.62 -16.10 -18.40
N VAL A 190 6.32 -16.40 -18.41
CA VAL A 190 5.40 -16.20 -17.27
C VAL A 190 4.59 -17.49 -17.09
N VAL A 191 4.35 -17.89 -15.87
CA VAL A 191 3.45 -19.01 -15.53
C VAL A 191 2.26 -18.44 -14.75
N ASN A 192 1.03 -18.69 -15.22
CA ASN A 192 -0.15 -18.16 -14.53
C ASN A 192 -1.40 -19.02 -14.81
N ASP A 193 -2.54 -18.64 -14.18
CA ASP A 193 -3.84 -19.20 -14.48
C ASP A 193 -4.26 -18.92 -15.93
N ASN A 194 -4.79 -19.94 -16.61
CA ASN A 194 -5.29 -19.81 -17.97
C ASN A 194 -6.37 -18.71 -18.08
N ILE A 195 -7.28 -18.59 -17.09
CA ILE A 195 -8.36 -17.60 -17.10
C ILE A 195 -7.79 -16.17 -17.07
N ALA A 196 -6.81 -15.89 -16.18
CA ALA A 196 -6.16 -14.58 -16.12
C ALA A 196 -5.44 -14.21 -17.43
N VAL A 197 -4.77 -15.19 -18.02
CA VAL A 197 -4.04 -14.98 -19.29
C VAL A 197 -5.01 -14.73 -20.44
N LEU A 198 -6.08 -15.51 -20.54
CA LEU A 198 -7.12 -15.36 -21.56
C LEU A 198 -7.85 -14.00 -21.43
N ASP A 199 -8.17 -13.59 -20.20
CA ASP A 199 -8.75 -12.27 -19.93
C ASP A 199 -7.81 -11.14 -20.39
N TYR A 200 -6.53 -11.23 -20.05
CA TYR A 200 -5.54 -10.25 -20.49
C TYR A 200 -5.48 -10.15 -22.03
N LEU A 201 -5.42 -11.28 -22.73
CA LEU A 201 -5.40 -11.31 -24.18
C LEU A 201 -6.70 -10.71 -24.77
N ALA A 202 -7.87 -11.06 -24.23
CA ALA A 202 -9.15 -10.55 -24.67
C ALA A 202 -9.32 -9.04 -24.39
N SER A 203 -8.92 -8.57 -23.20
CA SER A 203 -9.04 -7.17 -22.78
C SER A 203 -8.09 -6.23 -23.50
N THR A 204 -6.83 -6.66 -23.71
CA THR A 204 -5.82 -5.83 -24.37
C THR A 204 -5.82 -5.98 -25.89
N GLY A 205 -6.38 -7.07 -26.42
CA GLY A 205 -6.27 -7.45 -27.82
C GLY A 205 -4.81 -7.69 -28.25
N SER A 206 -3.93 -8.04 -27.30
CA SER A 206 -2.51 -8.25 -27.56
C SER A 206 -2.30 -9.53 -28.36
N ASP A 207 -1.49 -9.43 -29.39
CA ASP A 207 -0.94 -10.55 -30.17
C ASP A 207 0.58 -10.71 -29.94
N GLU A 208 1.13 -10.01 -28.93
CA GLU A 208 2.56 -9.99 -28.63
C GLU A 208 3.00 -11.09 -27.66
N ILE A 209 2.05 -11.73 -26.96
CA ILE A 209 2.27 -12.90 -26.09
C ILE A 209 1.30 -14.03 -26.43
N GLU A 210 1.68 -15.27 -26.16
CA GLU A 210 0.85 -16.45 -26.40
C GLU A 210 1.01 -17.52 -25.33
N ILE A 211 -0.04 -18.31 -25.10
CA ILE A 211 0.00 -19.53 -24.31
C ILE A 211 0.66 -20.61 -25.17
N VAL A 212 1.79 -21.15 -24.70
CA VAL A 212 2.57 -22.14 -25.44
C VAL A 212 2.46 -23.56 -24.90
N GLY A 213 1.97 -23.72 -23.70
CA GLY A 213 1.77 -25.03 -23.07
C GLY A 213 1.13 -24.95 -21.69
N ASP A 214 0.86 -26.11 -21.11
CA ASP A 214 0.32 -26.23 -19.75
C ASP A 214 1.46 -26.28 -18.72
N ALA A 215 1.23 -25.70 -17.57
CA ALA A 215 2.18 -25.69 -16.46
C ALA A 215 1.84 -26.78 -15.42
N GLY A 216 1.69 -28.01 -15.88
CA GLY A 216 1.32 -29.18 -15.10
C GLY A 216 0.03 -29.83 -15.62
N GLU A 217 -0.27 -31.03 -15.10
CA GLU A 217 -1.48 -31.80 -15.48
C GLU A 217 -2.64 -31.58 -14.49
N ASP A 218 -2.38 -30.96 -13.32
CA ASP A 218 -3.35 -30.83 -12.25
C ASP A 218 -4.30 -29.64 -12.49
N VAL A 219 -5.60 -29.87 -12.26
CA VAL A 219 -6.60 -28.83 -12.20
C VAL A 219 -6.42 -28.06 -10.86
N GLY A 220 -6.14 -26.79 -10.97
CA GLY A 220 -6.08 -25.90 -9.81
C GLY A 220 -7.47 -25.66 -9.23
N GLN A 221 -7.58 -25.75 -7.91
CA GLN A 221 -8.80 -25.47 -7.15
C GLN A 221 -8.58 -24.20 -6.34
N GLN A 222 -9.41 -23.19 -6.56
CA GLN A 222 -9.28 -21.92 -5.85
C GLN A 222 -10.42 -21.77 -4.83
N ALA A 223 -10.07 -21.27 -3.64
CA ALA A 223 -10.97 -21.20 -2.51
C ALA A 223 -10.75 -19.95 -1.65
N LEU A 224 -11.76 -19.58 -0.89
CA LEU A 224 -11.63 -18.60 0.17
C LEU A 224 -10.69 -19.16 1.24
N THR A 225 -9.78 -18.31 1.74
CA THR A 225 -8.73 -18.75 2.66
C THR A 225 -8.88 -18.08 4.02
N PHE A 226 -8.83 -18.87 5.09
CA PHE A 226 -9.04 -18.44 6.47
C PHE A 226 -7.88 -18.84 7.37
N ARG A 227 -7.76 -18.18 8.54
CA ARG A 227 -6.82 -18.63 9.58
C ARG A 227 -7.28 -19.97 10.18
N GLN A 228 -6.32 -20.74 10.68
CA GLN A 228 -6.56 -22.01 11.37
C GLN A 228 -7.46 -21.89 12.62
N ASP A 229 -7.51 -20.72 13.24
CA ASP A 229 -8.34 -20.44 14.42
C ASP A 229 -9.74 -19.91 14.10
N SER A 230 -10.15 -19.93 12.82
CA SER A 230 -11.43 -19.41 12.34
C SER A 230 -12.31 -20.48 11.65
N PRO A 231 -12.47 -21.70 12.20
CA PRO A 231 -13.24 -22.76 11.54
C PRO A 231 -14.73 -22.45 11.43
N GLU A 232 -15.30 -21.62 12.32
CA GLU A 232 -16.70 -21.21 12.26
C GLU A 232 -16.94 -20.32 11.03
N LEU A 233 -16.04 -19.40 10.72
CA LEU A 233 -16.14 -18.52 9.57
C LEU A 233 -16.00 -19.29 8.25
N GLN A 234 -15.10 -20.28 8.21
CA GLN A 234 -14.97 -21.19 7.08
C GLN A 234 -16.26 -21.99 6.85
N GLN A 235 -16.86 -22.56 7.91
CA GLN A 235 -18.08 -23.34 7.79
C GLN A 235 -19.28 -22.49 7.31
N GLU A 236 -19.39 -21.24 7.79
CA GLU A 236 -20.40 -20.29 7.31
C GLU A 236 -20.24 -20.03 5.80
N ALA A 237 -18.98 -19.88 5.33
CA ALA A 237 -18.68 -19.72 3.91
C ALA A 237 -19.03 -20.97 3.09
N ASP A 238 -18.68 -22.17 3.59
CA ASP A 238 -19.00 -23.44 2.92
C ASP A 238 -20.51 -23.64 2.78
N ASP A 239 -21.27 -23.36 3.84
CA ASP A 239 -22.72 -23.47 3.83
C ASP A 239 -23.37 -22.46 2.85
N ALA A 240 -22.77 -21.27 2.70
CA ALA A 240 -23.21 -20.27 1.73
C ALA A 240 -22.87 -20.69 0.30
N LEU A 241 -21.60 -21.08 0.04
CA LEU A 241 -21.16 -21.55 -1.28
C LEU A 241 -21.97 -22.72 -1.78
N ALA A 242 -22.30 -23.66 -0.90
CA ALA A 242 -23.17 -24.81 -1.27
C ALA A 242 -24.56 -24.35 -1.74
N ARG A 243 -25.20 -23.39 -1.06
CA ARG A 243 -26.48 -22.83 -1.48
C ARG A 243 -26.40 -22.09 -2.82
N LEU A 244 -25.35 -21.26 -2.99
CA LEU A 244 -25.10 -20.48 -4.21
C LEU A 244 -24.81 -21.40 -5.43
N ALA A 245 -24.17 -22.54 -5.18
CA ALA A 245 -23.97 -23.57 -6.22
C ALA A 245 -25.26 -24.26 -6.57
N ASP A 246 -26.08 -24.65 -5.55
CA ASP A 246 -27.35 -25.38 -5.74
C ASP A 246 -28.41 -24.54 -6.46
N ASP A 247 -28.44 -23.20 -6.25
CA ASP A 247 -29.43 -22.31 -6.88
C ASP A 247 -28.92 -21.70 -8.21
N GLY A 248 -27.64 -21.94 -8.57
CA GLY A 248 -27.04 -21.52 -9.83
C GLY A 248 -26.39 -20.13 -9.80
N THR A 249 -26.43 -19.43 -8.66
CA THR A 249 -25.88 -18.07 -8.55
C THR A 249 -24.39 -18.03 -8.88
N LEU A 250 -23.59 -19.04 -8.46
CA LEU A 250 -22.17 -19.10 -8.79
C LEU A 250 -21.92 -19.22 -10.29
N ALA A 251 -22.71 -20.05 -10.98
CA ALA A 251 -22.63 -20.22 -12.43
C ALA A 251 -23.01 -18.92 -13.15
N ASP A 252 -24.07 -18.23 -12.71
CA ASP A 252 -24.51 -16.95 -13.28
C ASP A 252 -23.43 -15.88 -13.14
N ILE A 253 -22.79 -15.75 -11.95
CA ILE A 253 -21.68 -14.83 -11.75
C ILE A 253 -20.51 -15.20 -12.67
N SER A 254 -20.22 -16.49 -12.82
CA SER A 254 -19.15 -16.98 -13.69
C SER A 254 -19.41 -16.64 -15.17
N GLU A 255 -20.64 -16.89 -15.66
CA GLU A 255 -21.01 -16.57 -17.04
C GLU A 255 -20.95 -15.06 -17.34
N ASP A 256 -21.31 -14.23 -16.33
CA ASP A 256 -21.24 -12.77 -16.49
C ASP A 256 -19.80 -12.25 -16.69
N TYR A 257 -18.83 -12.83 -15.97
CA TYR A 257 -17.42 -12.42 -16.06
C TYR A 257 -16.69 -13.10 -17.23
N PHE A 258 -16.86 -14.41 -17.38
CA PHE A 258 -16.03 -15.19 -18.30
C PHE A 258 -16.76 -15.58 -19.60
N GLY A 259 -18.09 -15.54 -19.61
CA GLY A 259 -18.87 -16.13 -20.68
C GLY A 259 -18.86 -17.67 -20.68
N ALA A 260 -18.39 -18.26 -19.58
CA ALA A 260 -18.29 -19.70 -19.32
C ALA A 260 -18.44 -19.96 -17.82
N ASP A 261 -18.91 -21.15 -17.46
CA ASP A 261 -18.98 -21.58 -16.06
C ASP A 261 -17.62 -22.16 -15.62
N VAL A 262 -16.86 -21.39 -14.83
CA VAL A 262 -15.56 -21.81 -14.26
C VAL A 262 -15.69 -22.37 -12.84
N THR A 263 -16.92 -22.58 -12.36
CA THR A 263 -17.19 -23.10 -11.02
C THR A 263 -17.24 -24.63 -10.96
N VAL A 264 -17.05 -25.30 -12.09
CA VAL A 264 -17.02 -26.75 -12.24
C VAL A 264 -15.67 -27.23 -12.74
N GLU A 265 -15.26 -28.44 -12.37
CA GLU A 265 -13.93 -28.99 -12.66
C GLU A 265 -13.62 -29.07 -14.18
N ASP A 266 -14.65 -29.39 -15.00
CA ASP A 266 -14.51 -29.43 -16.47
C ASP A 266 -14.15 -28.06 -17.10
N ALA A 267 -14.32 -26.98 -16.35
CA ALA A 267 -14.00 -25.62 -16.80
C ALA A 267 -12.50 -25.31 -16.90
N ALA A 268 -11.63 -26.13 -16.33
CA ALA A 268 -10.19 -25.98 -16.50
C ALA A 268 -9.73 -26.03 -17.99
N GLU A 269 -10.58 -26.54 -18.88
CA GLU A 269 -10.37 -26.61 -20.34
C GLU A 269 -10.82 -25.36 -21.09
N VAL A 270 -11.28 -24.29 -20.41
CA VAL A 270 -11.69 -23.04 -21.06
C VAL A 270 -10.52 -22.45 -21.85
N THR A 271 -10.77 -22.18 -23.13
CA THR A 271 -9.79 -21.64 -24.08
C THR A 271 -10.09 -20.23 -24.56
N ASP A 272 -11.25 -19.69 -24.19
CA ASP A 272 -11.69 -18.34 -24.54
C ASP A 272 -12.54 -17.76 -23.43
N VAL A 273 -12.32 -16.48 -23.06
CA VAL A 273 -13.08 -15.77 -22.06
C VAL A 273 -13.45 -14.39 -22.54
N ARG A 274 -14.50 -13.77 -21.96
CA ARG A 274 -14.82 -12.38 -22.19
C ARG A 274 -13.78 -11.49 -21.47
N GLY A 275 -13.17 -10.55 -22.19
CA GLY A 275 -12.23 -9.61 -21.57
C GLY A 275 -12.93 -8.68 -20.55
N SER A 276 -12.27 -8.45 -19.43
CA SER A 276 -12.76 -7.61 -18.32
C SER A 276 -12.80 -6.12 -18.67
N ASP A 277 -11.94 -5.67 -19.57
CA ASP A 277 -11.90 -4.28 -20.06
C ASP A 277 -11.53 -4.22 -21.55
N THR A 278 -12.44 -3.66 -22.36
CA THR A 278 -12.26 -3.48 -23.82
C THR A 278 -12.12 -2.01 -24.20
N ARG A 279 -11.93 -1.12 -23.23
CA ARG A 279 -11.81 0.34 -23.45
C ARG A 279 -10.48 0.70 -24.09
N SER A 280 -10.50 1.74 -24.94
CA SER A 280 -9.27 2.30 -25.47
C SER A 280 -8.45 3.00 -24.37
N THR A 281 -7.12 3.06 -24.54
CA THR A 281 -6.20 3.81 -23.63
C THR A 281 -6.70 5.23 -23.33
N ALA A 282 -7.27 5.93 -24.31
CA ALA A 282 -7.79 7.28 -24.11
C ALA A 282 -9.03 7.31 -23.20
N GLU A 283 -9.86 6.29 -23.24
CA GLU A 283 -11.03 6.16 -22.37
C GLU A 283 -10.60 5.79 -20.96
N VAL A 284 -9.64 4.87 -20.81
CA VAL A 284 -9.05 4.49 -19.51
C VAL A 284 -8.43 5.71 -18.84
N VAL A 285 -7.56 6.47 -19.52
CA VAL A 285 -6.95 7.70 -18.97
C VAL A 285 -8.00 8.74 -18.58
N ARG A 286 -9.05 8.90 -19.42
CA ARG A 286 -10.14 9.83 -19.10
C ARG A 286 -10.95 9.37 -17.89
N GLY A 287 -11.28 8.08 -17.81
CA GLY A 287 -11.97 7.48 -16.64
C GLY A 287 -11.17 7.63 -15.37
N ALA A 288 -9.87 7.34 -15.42
CA ALA A 288 -8.96 7.43 -14.29
C ALA A 288 -8.70 8.86 -13.77
N ALA A 289 -8.95 9.89 -14.59
CA ALA A 289 -8.64 11.28 -14.24
C ALA A 289 -9.29 11.72 -12.92
N TRP A 290 -10.56 11.43 -12.70
CA TRP A 290 -11.27 11.80 -11.47
C TRP A 290 -10.86 10.97 -10.26
N PRO A 291 -10.82 9.63 -10.31
CA PRO A 291 -10.28 8.79 -9.24
C PRO A 291 -8.88 9.21 -8.78
N MET A 292 -7.97 9.47 -9.72
CA MET A 292 -6.61 9.95 -9.44
C MET A 292 -6.60 11.33 -8.76
N LEU A 293 -7.42 12.26 -9.26
CA LEU A 293 -7.58 13.59 -8.63
C LEU A 293 -8.16 13.46 -7.21
N LYS A 294 -9.12 12.57 -7.00
CA LYS A 294 -9.68 12.27 -5.67
C LYS A 294 -8.59 11.71 -4.74
N GLY A 295 -7.78 10.76 -5.21
CA GLY A 295 -6.62 10.24 -4.48
C GLY A 295 -5.64 11.35 -4.06
N LEU A 296 -5.34 12.27 -4.97
CA LEU A 296 -4.52 13.44 -4.70
C LEU A 296 -5.11 14.34 -3.61
N LEU A 297 -6.38 14.72 -3.74
CA LEU A 297 -7.03 15.70 -2.85
C LEU A 297 -7.38 15.12 -1.47
N VAL A 298 -7.79 13.85 -1.40
CA VAL A 298 -8.28 13.20 -0.18
C VAL A 298 -7.16 12.54 0.61
N TYR A 299 -6.12 12.05 -0.06
CA TYR A 299 -5.02 11.31 0.59
C TYR A 299 -3.67 12.00 0.46
N THR A 300 -3.14 12.23 -0.75
CA THR A 300 -1.81 12.78 -0.96
C THR A 300 -1.61 14.13 -0.25
N LEU A 301 -2.51 15.10 -0.45
CA LEU A 301 -2.40 16.42 0.17
C LEU A 301 -2.63 16.40 1.68
N PRO A 302 -3.67 15.75 2.24
CA PRO A 302 -3.85 15.62 3.69
C PRO A 302 -2.70 14.89 4.37
N LEU A 303 -2.18 13.80 3.81
CA LEU A 303 -0.99 13.11 4.30
C LEU A 303 0.22 14.06 4.37
N THR A 304 0.47 14.81 3.29
CA THR A 304 1.55 15.79 3.25
C THR A 304 1.41 16.83 4.35
N VAL A 305 0.23 17.45 4.48
CA VAL A 305 0.00 18.51 5.47
C VAL A 305 0.10 17.98 6.89
N ALA A 306 -0.54 16.86 7.20
CA ALA A 306 -0.53 16.27 8.53
C ALA A 306 0.89 15.82 8.92
N SER A 307 1.58 15.09 8.04
CA SER A 307 2.90 14.57 8.31
C SER A 307 3.95 15.67 8.41
N PHE A 308 3.85 16.72 7.59
CA PHE A 308 4.75 17.86 7.67
C PHE A 308 4.55 18.64 8.96
N ALA A 309 3.31 18.92 9.35
CA ALA A 309 3.01 19.64 10.59
C ALA A 309 3.50 18.89 11.84
N ILE A 310 3.18 17.60 11.95
CA ILE A 310 3.63 16.75 13.06
C ILE A 310 5.15 16.60 13.03
N GLY A 311 5.73 16.37 11.84
CA GLY A 311 7.16 16.24 11.64
C GLY A 311 7.95 17.49 12.03
N LEU A 312 7.43 18.70 11.74
CA LEU A 312 8.06 19.95 12.18
C LEU A 312 8.05 20.10 13.72
N VAL A 313 7.00 19.69 14.39
CA VAL A 313 6.94 19.69 15.86
C VAL A 313 8.00 18.72 16.42
N LEU A 314 8.05 17.49 15.89
CA LEU A 314 9.08 16.51 16.25
C LEU A 314 10.48 17.01 15.96
N ALA A 315 10.69 17.67 14.82
CA ALA A 315 11.96 18.24 14.42
C ALA A 315 12.44 19.31 15.39
N LEU A 316 11.55 20.22 15.81
CA LEU A 316 11.90 21.26 16.76
C LEU A 316 12.30 20.66 18.12
N VAL A 317 11.51 19.73 18.66
CA VAL A 317 11.81 19.05 19.91
C VAL A 317 13.14 18.31 19.82
N THR A 318 13.36 17.56 18.74
CA THR A 318 14.57 16.79 18.48
C THR A 318 15.80 17.70 18.30
N ALA A 319 15.68 18.81 17.58
CA ALA A 319 16.76 19.78 17.40
C ALA A 319 17.20 20.39 18.74
N LEU A 320 16.23 20.78 19.58
CA LEU A 320 16.50 21.33 20.92
C LEU A 320 17.12 20.26 21.85
N ALA A 321 16.62 19.03 21.81
CA ALA A 321 17.19 17.92 22.56
C ALA A 321 18.63 17.62 22.11
N ARG A 322 18.89 17.65 20.79
CA ARG A 322 20.21 17.44 20.19
C ARG A 322 21.23 18.50 20.59
N MET A 323 20.78 19.74 20.87
CA MET A 323 21.59 20.86 21.32
C MET A 323 21.75 20.93 22.85
N SER A 324 21.08 20.06 23.60
CA SER A 324 21.17 20.04 25.06
C SER A 324 22.57 19.67 25.53
N SER A 325 23.00 20.32 26.62
CA SER A 325 24.25 19.94 27.33
C SER A 325 24.11 18.64 28.15
N ASN A 326 22.86 18.18 28.38
CA ASN A 326 22.58 16.93 29.10
C ASN A 326 22.69 15.75 28.13
N ARG A 327 23.66 14.87 28.33
CA ARG A 327 23.90 13.69 27.50
C ARG A 327 22.70 12.72 27.49
N LEU A 328 21.93 12.61 28.56
CA LEU A 328 20.74 11.75 28.62
C LEU A 328 19.60 12.24 27.72
N VAL A 329 19.55 13.53 27.42
CA VAL A 329 18.60 14.13 26.49
C VAL A 329 19.16 14.13 25.06
N GLN A 330 20.47 14.36 24.93
CA GLN A 330 21.12 14.46 23.63
C GLN A 330 21.25 13.10 22.93
N LEU A 331 21.53 12.01 23.67
CA LEU A 331 21.80 10.69 23.10
C LEU A 331 20.59 10.11 22.35
N PRO A 332 19.38 10.06 22.94
CA PRO A 332 18.19 9.59 22.20
C PRO A 332 17.91 10.38 20.92
N ALA A 333 18.09 11.72 20.96
CA ALA A 333 17.92 12.55 19.78
C ALA A 333 18.95 12.23 18.68
N ARG A 334 20.20 11.91 19.06
CA ARG A 334 21.22 11.46 18.12
C ARG A 334 20.87 10.13 17.47
N VAL A 335 20.45 9.16 18.29
CA VAL A 335 20.09 7.83 17.83
C VAL A 335 18.91 7.92 16.87
N TYR A 336 17.85 8.66 17.24
CA TYR A 336 16.69 8.89 16.40
C TYR A 336 17.06 9.49 15.03
N ILE A 337 17.79 10.61 15.02
CA ILE A 337 18.23 11.25 13.76
C ILE A 337 19.08 10.29 12.92
N SER A 338 19.99 9.56 13.56
CA SER A 338 20.86 8.60 12.87
C SER A 338 20.07 7.44 12.27
N ALA A 339 19.12 6.88 13.00
CA ALA A 339 18.27 5.77 12.54
C ALA A 339 17.39 6.21 11.35
N ILE A 340 16.65 7.33 11.53
CA ILE A 340 15.71 7.82 10.50
C ILE A 340 16.44 8.21 9.21
N ARG A 341 17.59 8.88 9.31
CA ARG A 341 18.37 9.30 8.13
C ARG A 341 19.24 8.20 7.55
N GLY A 342 19.47 7.13 8.30
CA GLY A 342 20.27 5.97 7.89
C GLY A 342 19.43 4.81 7.33
N THR A 343 18.11 4.90 7.35
CA THR A 343 17.21 3.86 6.82
C THR A 343 16.31 4.41 5.71
N PRO A 344 15.97 3.61 4.68
CA PRO A 344 15.04 4.02 3.64
C PRO A 344 13.63 4.30 4.20
N LEU A 345 12.95 5.31 3.67
CA LEU A 345 11.58 5.66 4.07
C LEU A 345 10.60 4.48 3.85
N LEU A 346 10.76 3.75 2.75
CA LEU A 346 9.95 2.57 2.45
C LEU A 346 10.04 1.52 3.58
N VAL A 347 11.26 1.25 4.08
CA VAL A 347 11.48 0.32 5.20
C VAL A 347 10.82 0.85 6.48
N GLN A 348 10.86 2.17 6.72
CA GLN A 348 10.18 2.78 7.88
C GLN A 348 8.66 2.59 7.79
N LEU A 349 8.06 2.74 6.60
CA LEU A 349 6.65 2.47 6.33
C LEU A 349 6.30 1.00 6.64
N PHE A 350 7.09 0.05 6.15
CA PHE A 350 6.89 -1.37 6.41
C PHE A 350 6.99 -1.73 7.88
N ILE A 351 7.97 -1.19 8.61
CA ILE A 351 8.10 -1.43 10.06
C ILE A 351 6.86 -0.92 10.80
N VAL A 352 6.38 0.29 10.49
CA VAL A 352 5.21 0.87 11.17
C VAL A 352 3.94 0.12 10.80
N PHE A 353 3.78 -0.29 9.56
CA PHE A 353 2.54 -0.91 9.09
C PHE A 353 2.51 -2.41 9.34
N TYR A 354 3.48 -3.18 8.85
CA TYR A 354 3.51 -4.63 9.00
C TYR A 354 4.23 -5.07 10.28
N GLY A 355 5.37 -4.44 10.62
CA GLY A 355 6.21 -4.87 11.74
C GLY A 355 5.53 -4.71 13.10
N LEU A 356 4.83 -3.60 13.34
CA LEU A 356 4.09 -3.41 14.60
C LEU A 356 2.88 -4.35 14.72
N GLY A 357 2.28 -4.74 13.60
CA GLY A 357 1.21 -5.74 13.57
C GLY A 357 1.62 -7.09 14.15
N GLN A 358 2.87 -7.53 13.90
CA GLN A 358 3.40 -8.80 14.41
C GLN A 358 3.51 -8.86 15.94
N ILE A 359 3.58 -7.70 16.60
CA ILE A 359 3.59 -7.60 18.06
C ILE A 359 2.22 -7.20 18.65
N GLY A 360 1.15 -7.36 17.86
CA GLY A 360 -0.25 -7.11 18.26
C GLY A 360 -0.70 -5.64 18.20
N LEU A 361 0.11 -4.73 17.61
CA LEU A 361 -0.25 -3.33 17.40
C LEU A 361 -0.60 -3.07 15.94
N THR A 362 -1.84 -3.36 15.56
CA THR A 362 -2.35 -3.09 14.21
C THR A 362 -2.72 -1.62 14.05
N ILE A 363 -2.08 -0.94 13.09
CA ILE A 363 -2.34 0.47 12.79
C ILE A 363 -2.94 0.53 11.37
N PRO A 364 -4.09 1.21 11.16
CA PRO A 364 -4.66 1.38 9.83
C PRO A 364 -3.71 2.10 8.87
N PRO A 365 -3.85 1.93 7.52
CA PRO A 365 -2.92 2.42 6.51
C PRO A 365 -2.61 3.93 6.62
N VAL A 366 -3.65 4.77 6.64
CA VAL A 366 -3.47 6.24 6.68
C VAL A 366 -2.78 6.72 7.96
N PRO A 367 -3.18 6.31 9.18
CA PRO A 367 -2.41 6.61 10.40
C PRO A 367 -0.97 6.08 10.37
N ALA A 368 -0.73 4.89 9.85
CA ALA A 368 0.62 4.31 9.73
C ALA A 368 1.50 5.17 8.80
N ALA A 369 0.97 5.59 7.65
CA ALA A 369 1.63 6.51 6.74
C ALA A 369 1.97 7.85 7.43
N ILE A 370 1.01 8.46 8.13
CA ILE A 370 1.23 9.72 8.86
C ILE A 370 2.35 9.56 9.88
N ILE A 371 2.37 8.47 10.64
CA ILE A 371 3.41 8.20 11.64
C ILE A 371 4.78 8.11 10.98
N ALA A 372 4.94 7.23 9.98
CA ALA A 372 6.21 7.00 9.32
C ALA A 372 6.75 8.26 8.63
N LEU A 373 5.89 8.94 7.86
CA LEU A 373 6.24 10.18 7.17
C LEU A 373 6.58 11.31 8.16
N SER A 374 5.85 11.43 9.29
CA SER A 374 6.14 12.42 10.34
C SER A 374 7.49 12.15 11.02
N LEU A 375 7.80 10.88 11.32
CA LEU A 375 9.09 10.49 11.86
C LEU A 375 10.20 10.82 10.87
N ASN A 376 9.99 10.54 9.59
CA ASN A 376 10.98 10.85 8.55
C ASN A 376 11.25 12.34 8.45
N VAL A 377 10.21 13.17 8.27
CA VAL A 377 10.31 14.63 8.26
C VAL A 377 10.99 15.14 9.54
N GLY A 378 10.59 14.59 10.71
CA GLY A 378 11.15 14.96 12.01
C GLY A 378 12.66 14.79 12.09
N GLY A 379 13.20 13.69 11.56
CA GLY A 379 14.62 13.41 11.54
C GLY A 379 15.43 14.34 10.62
N TYR A 380 14.94 14.58 9.41
CA TYR A 380 15.59 15.47 8.44
C TYR A 380 15.47 16.94 8.84
N ALA A 381 14.27 17.41 9.18
CA ALA A 381 14.03 18.79 9.55
C ALA A 381 14.72 19.17 10.88
N ALA A 382 14.95 18.23 11.80
CA ALA A 382 15.70 18.49 13.03
C ALA A 382 17.12 18.96 12.76
N GLU A 383 17.83 18.35 11.81
CA GLU A 383 19.18 18.79 11.43
C GLU A 383 19.16 20.11 10.66
N ILE A 384 18.14 20.38 9.84
CA ILE A 384 17.93 21.68 9.19
C ILE A 384 17.75 22.77 10.26
N ILE A 385 16.84 22.59 11.21
CA ILE A 385 16.60 23.56 12.29
C ILE A 385 17.85 23.76 13.15
N ARG A 386 18.51 22.66 13.53
CA ARG A 386 19.77 22.74 14.29
C ARG A 386 20.86 23.51 13.53
N GLY A 387 21.08 23.19 12.26
CA GLY A 387 22.03 23.86 11.39
C GLY A 387 21.74 25.36 11.28
N SER A 388 20.47 25.72 11.08
CA SER A 388 20.03 27.12 10.99
C SER A 388 20.23 27.88 12.31
N ILE A 389 20.03 27.26 13.47
CA ILE A 389 20.32 27.89 14.77
C ILE A 389 21.84 28.12 14.94
N LEU A 390 22.64 27.15 14.54
CA LEU A 390 24.11 27.23 14.67
C LEU A 390 24.76 28.20 13.66
N SER A 391 24.09 28.51 12.57
CA SER A 391 24.55 29.45 11.55
C SER A 391 24.40 30.94 11.93
N VAL A 392 23.61 31.23 12.99
CA VAL A 392 23.48 32.59 13.51
C VAL A 392 24.86 33.06 14.06
N PRO A 393 25.36 34.22 13.59
CA PRO A 393 26.71 34.70 13.96
C PRO A 393 26.92 34.78 15.47
N ARG A 394 28.08 34.32 15.94
CA ARG A 394 28.43 34.32 17.38
C ARG A 394 28.37 35.73 18.01
N GLY A 395 28.69 36.76 17.25
CA GLY A 395 28.56 38.14 17.71
C GLY A 395 27.17 38.54 18.17
N GLN A 396 26.11 37.90 17.63
CA GLN A 396 24.73 38.11 18.10
C GLN A 396 24.51 37.56 19.52
N TYR A 397 25.13 36.43 19.83
CA TYR A 397 25.11 35.83 21.16
C TYR A 397 25.92 36.68 22.17
N GLU A 398 27.09 37.13 21.76
CA GLU A 398 28.00 37.96 22.59
C GLU A 398 27.36 39.31 22.91
N ALA A 399 26.86 40.03 21.90
CA ALA A 399 26.18 41.31 22.07
C ALA A 399 24.97 41.20 23.00
N ALA A 400 24.14 40.19 22.82
CA ALA A 400 22.97 39.98 23.68
C ALA A 400 23.35 39.67 25.13
N THR A 401 24.43 38.90 25.34
CA THR A 401 24.96 38.61 26.69
C THR A 401 25.52 39.85 27.36
N THR A 402 26.21 40.70 26.60
CA THR A 402 26.80 41.94 27.09
C THR A 402 25.75 42.93 27.61
N ILE A 403 24.58 42.99 26.96
CA ILE A 403 23.44 43.82 27.42
C ILE A 403 22.56 43.13 28.48
N GLY A 404 23.01 41.98 29.02
CA GLY A 404 22.36 41.29 30.14
C GLY A 404 21.14 40.47 29.77
N MET A 405 20.93 40.07 28.52
CA MET A 405 19.81 39.23 28.12
C MET A 405 19.95 37.81 28.69
N ARG A 406 18.89 37.30 29.26
CA ARG A 406 18.80 35.90 29.68
C ARG A 406 18.69 34.99 28.46
N TYR A 407 19.25 33.77 28.54
CA TYR A 407 19.25 32.80 27.45
C TYR A 407 17.87 32.63 26.75
N PRO A 408 16.71 32.49 27.44
CA PRO A 408 15.40 32.39 26.78
C PRO A 408 15.01 33.67 26.00
N GLN A 409 15.42 34.83 26.48
CA GLN A 409 15.15 36.12 25.81
C GLN A 409 16.04 36.25 24.55
N LEU A 410 17.30 35.90 24.65
CA LEU A 410 18.24 35.82 23.53
C LEU A 410 17.70 34.90 22.45
N MET A 411 17.33 33.63 22.81
CA MET A 411 16.79 32.66 21.85
C MET A 411 15.53 33.20 21.16
N ARG A 412 14.53 33.63 21.93
CA ARG A 412 13.23 34.05 21.40
C ARG A 412 13.28 35.32 20.54
N ARG A 413 14.12 36.31 20.93
CA ARG A 413 14.09 37.65 20.30
C ARG A 413 15.17 37.85 19.23
N ILE A 414 16.26 37.09 19.28
CA ILE A 414 17.42 37.27 18.38
C ILE A 414 17.66 36.02 17.54
N VAL A 415 17.89 34.88 18.18
CA VAL A 415 18.39 33.68 17.48
C VAL A 415 17.29 33.00 16.67
N LEU A 416 16.12 32.67 17.27
CA LEU A 416 15.07 31.96 16.59
C LEU A 416 14.48 32.71 15.38
N PRO A 417 14.25 34.05 15.43
CA PRO A 417 13.78 34.77 14.24
C PRO A 417 14.78 34.76 13.08
N GLN A 418 16.08 34.79 13.37
CA GLN A 418 17.14 34.69 12.35
C GLN A 418 17.25 33.26 11.82
N ALA A 419 17.33 32.28 12.73
CA ALA A 419 17.37 30.87 12.38
C ALA A 419 16.16 30.42 11.54
N ALA A 420 14.96 30.92 11.86
CA ALA A 420 13.75 30.61 11.10
C ALA A 420 13.85 31.06 9.64
N ARG A 421 14.43 32.24 9.38
CA ARG A 421 14.65 32.73 8.00
C ARG A 421 15.59 31.84 7.23
N ILE A 422 16.65 31.34 7.89
CA ILE A 422 17.63 30.44 7.28
C ILE A 422 17.05 29.04 7.06
N ALA A 423 16.14 28.60 7.96
CA ALA A 423 15.52 27.27 7.90
C ALA A 423 14.44 27.16 6.81
N VAL A 424 13.74 28.25 6.47
CA VAL A 424 12.57 28.20 5.55
C VAL A 424 12.91 27.61 4.18
N PRO A 425 13.95 28.03 3.42
CA PRO A 425 14.22 27.45 2.11
C PRO A 425 14.47 25.93 2.14
N PRO A 426 15.34 25.38 3.01
CA PRO A 426 15.51 23.92 3.05
C PRO A 426 14.28 23.17 3.58
N LEU A 427 13.45 23.77 4.46
CA LEU A 427 12.19 23.19 4.88
C LEU A 427 11.14 23.20 3.76
N SER A 428 11.12 24.25 2.92
CA SER A 428 10.32 24.28 1.69
C SER A 428 10.67 23.13 0.75
N ASN A 429 11.95 22.86 0.53
CA ASN A 429 12.40 21.71 -0.24
C ASN A 429 11.98 20.37 0.40
N THR A 430 12.01 20.27 1.74
CA THR A 430 11.53 19.09 2.46
C THR A 430 10.03 18.88 2.22
N LEU A 431 9.23 19.93 2.18
CA LEU A 431 7.79 19.84 1.87
C LEU A 431 7.55 19.34 0.43
N LEU A 432 8.29 19.89 -0.55
CA LEU A 432 8.20 19.43 -1.95
C LEU A 432 8.64 17.96 -2.12
N SER A 433 9.64 17.52 -1.37
CA SER A 433 10.03 16.11 -1.34
C SER A 433 8.93 15.25 -0.73
N LEU A 434 8.35 15.68 0.40
CA LEU A 434 7.30 14.94 1.10
C LEU A 434 6.07 14.70 0.21
N ILE A 435 5.66 15.68 -0.62
CA ILE A 435 4.55 15.50 -1.57
C ILE A 435 4.80 14.28 -2.47
N LYS A 436 6.02 14.11 -2.96
CA LYS A 436 6.40 12.97 -3.82
C LYS A 436 6.57 11.69 -2.99
N ASP A 437 7.12 11.79 -1.79
CA ASP A 437 7.36 10.66 -0.90
C ASP A 437 6.04 10.02 -0.40
N THR A 438 4.90 10.75 -0.45
CA THR A 438 3.58 10.15 -0.16
C THR A 438 3.22 9.05 -1.13
N SER A 439 3.77 9.01 -2.36
CA SER A 439 3.58 7.91 -3.30
C SER A 439 4.04 6.56 -2.75
N LEU A 440 5.03 6.53 -1.85
CA LEU A 440 5.46 5.31 -1.18
C LEU A 440 4.39 4.73 -0.24
N ALA A 441 3.39 5.52 0.14
CA ALA A 441 2.28 5.02 0.96
C ALA A 441 1.33 4.09 0.18
N SER A 442 1.42 4.05 -1.15
CA SER A 442 0.71 3.08 -2.00
C SER A 442 1.01 1.64 -1.61
N VAL A 443 2.26 1.33 -1.23
CA VAL A 443 2.69 -0.03 -0.86
C VAL A 443 2.18 -0.49 0.52
N ILE A 444 1.66 0.43 1.32
CA ILE A 444 0.98 0.14 2.59
C ILE A 444 -0.52 0.46 2.51
N LEU A 445 -1.11 0.28 1.34
CA LEU A 445 -2.56 0.28 1.07
C LEU A 445 -3.24 1.64 1.18
N VAL A 446 -2.50 2.74 1.14
CA VAL A 446 -3.12 4.07 1.10
C VAL A 446 -3.57 4.36 -0.34
N PRO A 447 -4.88 4.60 -0.59
CA PRO A 447 -5.41 4.84 -1.93
C PRO A 447 -5.12 6.29 -2.39
N GLU A 448 -3.82 6.64 -2.37
CA GLU A 448 -3.32 7.94 -2.82
C GLU A 448 -3.20 7.98 -4.36
N LEU A 449 -2.69 9.07 -4.93
CA LEU A 449 -2.65 9.31 -6.36
C LEU A 449 -2.02 8.16 -7.17
N LEU A 450 -0.85 7.63 -6.74
CA LEU A 450 -0.14 6.58 -7.48
C LEU A 450 -0.89 5.24 -7.41
N ARG A 451 -1.44 4.88 -6.23
CA ARG A 451 -2.25 3.66 -6.08
C ARG A 451 -3.47 3.70 -7.02
N ARG A 452 -4.13 4.86 -7.14
CA ARG A 452 -5.25 5.03 -8.08
C ARG A 452 -4.83 4.88 -9.54
N ALA A 453 -3.63 5.33 -9.89
CA ALA A 453 -3.09 5.11 -11.23
C ALA A 453 -2.83 3.62 -11.51
N ILE A 454 -2.26 2.90 -10.54
CA ILE A 454 -1.99 1.46 -10.64
C ILE A 454 -3.30 0.69 -10.79
N ASN A 455 -4.29 0.96 -9.94
CA ASN A 455 -5.58 0.29 -9.98
C ASN A 455 -6.28 0.50 -11.34
N ALA A 456 -6.25 1.71 -11.88
CA ALA A 456 -6.85 2.00 -13.17
C ALA A 456 -6.10 1.39 -14.38
N ALA A 457 -4.78 1.17 -14.23
CA ALA A 457 -3.96 0.57 -15.28
C ALA A 457 -4.11 -0.95 -15.36
N SER A 458 -4.44 -1.60 -14.25
CA SER A 458 -4.37 -3.06 -14.12
C SER A 458 -5.25 -3.82 -15.11
N PRO A 459 -6.54 -3.46 -15.37
CA PRO A 459 -7.39 -4.20 -16.29
C PRO A 459 -7.00 -4.09 -17.77
N SER A 460 -6.41 -2.96 -18.18
CA SER A 460 -6.05 -2.69 -19.59
C SER A 460 -4.54 -2.73 -19.86
N ALA A 461 -3.72 -2.96 -18.83
CA ALA A 461 -2.25 -2.85 -18.88
C ALA A 461 -1.70 -1.47 -19.33
N ASP A 462 -2.50 -0.40 -19.26
CA ASP A 462 -2.12 0.96 -19.66
C ASP A 462 -1.20 1.66 -18.63
N PHE A 463 -0.17 0.98 -18.12
CA PHE A 463 0.70 1.51 -17.05
C PHE A 463 1.44 2.78 -17.47
N MET A 464 2.08 2.79 -18.64
CA MET A 464 2.90 3.93 -19.05
C MET A 464 2.07 5.23 -19.21
N PRO A 465 0.92 5.23 -19.91
CA PRO A 465 0.05 6.41 -20.02
C PRO A 465 -0.41 6.91 -18.64
N LEU A 466 -0.81 6.01 -17.74
CA LEU A 466 -1.30 6.39 -16.41
C LEU A 466 -0.19 6.84 -15.47
N TYR A 467 1.01 6.27 -15.54
CA TYR A 467 2.17 6.78 -14.81
C TYR A 467 2.60 8.18 -15.28
N LEU A 468 2.58 8.44 -16.59
CA LEU A 468 2.82 9.79 -17.12
C LEU A 468 1.75 10.78 -16.64
N PHE A 469 0.50 10.34 -16.57
CA PHE A 469 -0.60 11.16 -16.08
C PHE A 469 -0.48 11.42 -14.56
N ALA A 470 -0.08 10.43 -13.77
CA ALA A 470 0.26 10.61 -12.35
C ALA A 470 1.42 11.59 -12.16
N ALA A 471 2.49 11.43 -12.96
CA ALA A 471 3.63 12.34 -12.93
C ALA A 471 3.22 13.79 -13.23
N LEU A 472 2.28 14.00 -14.18
CA LEU A 472 1.72 15.31 -14.48
C LEU A 472 0.99 15.92 -13.28
N TYR A 473 0.17 15.15 -12.56
CA TYR A 473 -0.51 15.62 -11.33
C TYR A 473 0.49 16.00 -10.24
N TYR A 474 1.50 15.16 -9.96
CA TYR A 474 2.56 15.48 -9.00
C TYR A 474 3.32 16.75 -9.39
N TRP A 475 3.65 16.88 -10.67
CA TRP A 475 4.34 18.07 -11.19
C TRP A 475 3.51 19.34 -11.01
N ILE A 476 2.21 19.32 -11.36
CA ILE A 476 1.32 20.46 -11.20
C ILE A 476 1.23 20.89 -9.74
N VAL A 477 1.05 19.94 -8.82
CA VAL A 477 0.96 20.26 -7.38
C VAL A 477 2.29 20.80 -6.85
N CYS A 478 3.41 20.17 -7.15
CA CYS A 478 4.73 20.66 -6.76
C CYS A 478 5.00 22.07 -7.33
N PHE A 479 4.60 22.32 -8.59
CA PHE A 479 4.73 23.63 -9.21
C PHE A 479 3.89 24.69 -8.47
N ILE A 480 2.63 24.41 -8.19
CA ILE A 480 1.74 25.32 -7.44
C ILE A 480 2.34 25.64 -6.05
N VAL A 481 2.77 24.61 -5.32
CA VAL A 481 3.37 24.77 -3.99
C VAL A 481 4.67 25.56 -4.07
N ALA A 482 5.54 25.30 -5.05
CA ALA A 482 6.78 26.06 -5.25
C ALA A 482 6.50 27.54 -5.54
N GLN A 483 5.53 27.84 -6.41
CA GLN A 483 5.10 29.22 -6.68
C GLN A 483 4.53 29.91 -5.43
N ALA A 484 3.82 29.19 -4.58
CA ALA A 484 3.29 29.74 -3.32
C ALA A 484 4.40 29.98 -2.27
N GLN A 485 5.49 29.21 -2.31
CA GLN A 485 6.64 29.36 -1.40
C GLN A 485 7.56 30.52 -1.79
N GLU A 486 7.75 30.80 -3.07
CA GLU A 486 8.67 31.81 -3.58
C GLU A 486 8.48 33.23 -2.98
N PRO A 487 7.26 33.79 -2.85
CA PRO A 487 7.04 35.07 -2.20
C PRO A 487 7.43 35.07 -0.73
N LEU A 488 7.24 33.96 -0.02
CA LEU A 488 7.64 33.81 1.38
C LEU A 488 9.16 33.84 1.51
N GLU A 489 9.86 33.08 0.68
CA GLU A 489 11.32 33.03 0.66
C GLU A 489 11.93 34.40 0.28
N ARG A 490 11.39 35.08 -0.72
CA ARG A 490 11.81 36.43 -1.10
C ARG A 490 11.62 37.43 0.02
N ARG A 491 10.52 37.37 0.79
CA ARG A 491 10.28 38.26 1.94
C ARG A 491 11.26 38.00 3.07
N LEU A 492 11.60 36.75 3.34
CA LEU A 492 12.51 36.36 4.40
C LEU A 492 13.97 36.61 4.01
N GLY A 493 14.34 36.46 2.75
CA GLY A 493 15.67 36.67 2.21
C GLY A 493 16.12 38.16 2.16
N ARG A 494 15.17 39.10 2.07
CA ARG A 494 15.47 40.57 2.05
C ARG A 494 16.18 41.07 3.28
N TYR A 495 16.23 40.31 4.37
CA TYR A 495 16.87 40.69 5.63
C TYR A 495 18.09 39.81 5.96
N ALA A 496 18.58 39.01 5.00
CA ALA A 496 19.68 38.08 5.18
C ALA A 496 20.99 38.64 4.54
N ALA A 497 20.96 39.87 3.97
CA ALA A 497 22.11 40.58 3.43
C ALA A 497 22.72 41.54 4.46
#